data_6996865b72ea4fc4652fbbaa6d36fadb
#
_entry.id   6996865b72ea4fc4652fbbaa6d36fadb
#
_cell.length_a   1.000
_cell.length_b   1.000
_cell.length_c   1.000
_cell.angle_alpha   90.00
_cell.angle_beta   90.00
_cell.angle_gamma   90.00
#
_symmetry.space_group_name_H-M   'P 1'
#
loop_
_entity.id
_entity.type
_entity.pdbx_description
1 polymer ?
#
loop_
_entity_poly.entity_id
_entity_poly.type
_entity_poly.pdbx_seq_one_letter_code
_entity_poly.pdbx_strand_id
1 'polypeptide(L)'
;MSATGVADIAHRDVNELSGGQLQRAWIALVLAQETSTILLDEPTTFLDLAHQLDVLRLVRTINAERGSTIVMVLHDLSLAARFSDRLVVLHDGGVLADGGPWDVLTPGVLRVAFGLDADVIPDPRTGTP
;
A
#
# COMPACT_ATOMS: atom_id res chain seq x y z
N MET A 1 -11.29 -11.64 -11.70
CA MET A 1 -10.12 -11.93 -12.56
C MET A 1 -9.77 -10.77 -13.52
N SER A 2 -10.72 -9.96 -13.97
CA SER A 2 -10.42 -8.79 -14.82
C SER A 2 -9.69 -7.66 -14.07
N ALA A 3 -10.05 -7.38 -12.83
CA ALA A 3 -9.48 -6.28 -12.07
C ALA A 3 -7.96 -6.44 -11.77
N THR A 4 -7.48 -7.65 -11.58
CA THR A 4 -6.06 -7.92 -11.25
C THR A 4 -5.16 -8.18 -12.45
N GLY A 5 -5.73 -8.28 -13.67
CA GLY A 5 -4.97 -8.57 -14.89
C GLY A 5 -4.25 -9.92 -14.88
N VAL A 6 -4.76 -10.92 -14.13
CA VAL A 6 -4.12 -12.25 -14.02
C VAL A 6 -4.68 -13.27 -15.00
N ALA A 7 -5.65 -12.91 -15.85
CA ALA A 7 -6.26 -13.83 -16.79
C ALA A 7 -5.23 -14.45 -17.75
N ASP A 8 -4.30 -13.64 -18.25
CA ASP A 8 -3.28 -14.06 -19.21
C ASP A 8 -2.22 -15.01 -18.63
N ILE A 9 -2.10 -15.04 -17.30
CA ILE A 9 -1.13 -15.88 -16.59
C ILE A 9 -1.79 -17.04 -15.82
N ALA A 10 -3.11 -17.21 -15.93
CA ALA A 10 -3.88 -18.21 -15.17
C ALA A 10 -3.44 -19.66 -15.40
N HIS A 11 -2.76 -19.94 -16.50
CA HIS A 11 -2.28 -21.29 -16.87
C HIS A 11 -0.78 -21.48 -16.64
N ARG A 12 -0.07 -20.44 -16.15
CA ARG A 12 1.37 -20.54 -15.89
C ARG A 12 1.64 -21.15 -14.51
N ASP A 13 2.76 -21.83 -14.41
CA ASP A 13 3.28 -22.26 -13.11
C ASP A 13 3.67 -21.03 -12.27
N VAL A 14 3.38 -21.07 -10.97
CA VAL A 14 3.68 -19.98 -10.03
C VAL A 14 5.18 -19.65 -10.02
N ASN A 15 6.05 -20.64 -10.21
CA ASN A 15 7.50 -20.46 -10.26
C ASN A 15 7.99 -19.76 -11.54
N GLU A 16 7.16 -19.64 -12.57
CA GLU A 16 7.46 -18.95 -13.82
C GLU A 16 7.00 -17.48 -13.82
N LEU A 17 6.33 -17.05 -12.77
CA LEU A 17 5.82 -15.69 -12.67
C LEU A 17 6.92 -14.71 -12.26
N SER A 18 6.92 -13.52 -12.88
CA SER A 18 7.70 -12.39 -12.35
C SER A 18 7.16 -11.96 -10.99
N GLY A 19 7.98 -11.25 -10.18
CA GLY A 19 7.56 -10.76 -8.86
C GLY A 19 6.26 -9.96 -8.91
N GLY A 20 6.09 -9.05 -9.87
CA GLY A 20 4.86 -8.29 -10.04
C GLY A 20 3.65 -9.12 -10.49
N GLN A 21 3.89 -10.17 -11.31
CA GLN A 21 2.84 -11.12 -11.69
C GLN A 21 2.41 -11.97 -10.50
N LEU A 22 3.35 -12.46 -9.72
CA LEU A 22 3.10 -13.21 -8.50
C LEU A 22 2.31 -12.38 -7.49
N GLN A 23 2.69 -11.12 -7.28
CA GLN A 23 1.99 -10.22 -6.37
C GLN A 23 0.53 -9.99 -6.80
N ARG A 24 0.28 -9.78 -8.10
CA ARG A 24 -1.09 -9.67 -8.62
C ARG A 24 -1.89 -10.97 -8.45
N ALA A 25 -1.25 -12.13 -8.61
CA ALA A 25 -1.88 -13.42 -8.36
C ALA A 25 -2.28 -13.60 -6.89
N TRP A 26 -1.42 -13.20 -5.95
CA TRP A 26 -1.75 -13.19 -4.51
C TRP A 26 -2.91 -12.25 -4.19
N ILE A 27 -2.93 -11.04 -4.74
CA ILE A 27 -4.06 -10.11 -4.57
C ILE A 27 -5.34 -10.72 -5.15
N ALA A 28 -5.28 -11.37 -6.31
CA ALA A 28 -6.44 -12.05 -6.88
C ALA A 28 -6.98 -13.17 -5.97
N LEU A 29 -6.10 -13.92 -5.33
CA LEU A 29 -6.46 -14.96 -4.36
C LEU A 29 -7.17 -14.36 -3.13
N VAL A 30 -6.65 -13.27 -2.59
CA VAL A 30 -7.26 -12.55 -1.46
C VAL A 30 -8.65 -12.02 -1.85
N LEU A 31 -8.78 -11.46 -3.05
CA LEU A 31 -10.07 -10.96 -3.55
C LEU A 31 -11.12 -12.05 -3.79
N ALA A 32 -10.68 -13.27 -4.07
CA ALA A 32 -11.59 -14.41 -4.23
C ALA A 32 -12.23 -14.86 -2.92
N GLN A 33 -11.71 -14.40 -1.76
CA GLN A 33 -12.31 -14.67 -0.44
C GLN A 33 -13.54 -13.78 -0.16
N GLU A 34 -13.77 -12.72 -0.96
CA GLU A 34 -14.92 -11.81 -0.86
C GLU A 34 -15.12 -11.18 0.53
N THR A 35 -14.02 -10.93 1.24
CA THR A 35 -14.05 -10.31 2.58
C THR A 35 -14.26 -8.79 2.49
N SER A 36 -14.95 -8.22 3.48
CA SER A 36 -15.13 -6.77 3.61
C SER A 36 -13.87 -6.04 4.06
N THR A 37 -12.91 -6.76 4.66
CA THR A 37 -11.63 -6.24 5.13
C THR A 37 -10.50 -7.09 4.56
N ILE A 38 -9.51 -6.42 3.99
CA ILE A 38 -8.32 -7.03 3.38
C ILE A 38 -7.09 -6.54 4.14
N LEU A 39 -6.24 -7.47 4.57
CA LEU A 39 -4.96 -7.17 5.21
C LEU A 39 -3.84 -7.55 4.24
N LEU A 40 -2.95 -6.60 3.96
CA LEU A 40 -1.79 -6.78 3.09
C LEU A 40 -0.53 -6.43 3.88
N ASP A 41 0.30 -7.42 4.11
CA ASP A 41 1.59 -7.24 4.76
C ASP A 41 2.66 -7.01 3.70
N GLU A 42 3.23 -5.81 3.69
CA GLU A 42 4.29 -5.36 2.78
C GLU A 42 4.06 -5.73 1.29
N PRO A 43 2.90 -5.37 0.69
CA PRO A 43 2.55 -5.83 -0.65
C PRO A 43 3.44 -5.27 -1.77
N THR A 44 4.35 -4.35 -1.45
CA THR A 44 5.26 -3.70 -2.40
C THR A 44 6.73 -4.13 -2.23
N THR A 45 7.04 -4.95 -1.24
CA THR A 45 8.41 -5.40 -0.96
C THR A 45 8.95 -6.25 -2.12
N PHE A 46 10.23 -6.08 -2.45
CA PHE A 46 10.94 -6.72 -3.58
C PHE A 46 10.45 -6.33 -4.99
N LEU A 47 9.60 -5.32 -5.11
CA LEU A 47 9.18 -4.79 -6.39
C LEU A 47 9.95 -3.52 -6.75
N ASP A 48 10.24 -3.33 -8.03
CA ASP A 48 10.70 -2.03 -8.52
C ASP A 48 9.59 -0.96 -8.41
N LEU A 49 9.97 0.31 -8.49
CA LEU A 49 9.05 1.44 -8.29
C LEU A 49 7.81 1.39 -9.21
N ALA A 50 7.98 0.98 -10.47
CA ALA A 50 6.86 0.90 -11.42
C ALA A 50 5.85 -0.15 -10.98
N HIS A 51 6.31 -1.34 -10.60
CA HIS A 51 5.47 -2.42 -10.12
C HIS A 51 4.83 -2.12 -8.74
N GLN A 52 5.54 -1.41 -7.84
CA GLN A 52 4.97 -0.93 -6.58
C GLN A 52 3.75 -0.03 -6.84
N LEU A 53 3.91 0.95 -7.75
CA LEU A 53 2.82 1.85 -8.13
C LEU A 53 1.64 1.11 -8.76
N ASP A 54 1.89 0.10 -9.59
CA ASP A 54 0.84 -0.70 -10.21
C ASP A 54 0.03 -1.49 -9.18
N VAL A 55 0.71 -2.08 -8.19
CA VAL A 55 0.06 -2.79 -7.06
C VAL A 55 -0.79 -1.82 -6.24
N LEU A 56 -0.26 -0.65 -5.87
CA LEU A 56 -0.99 0.32 -5.06
C LEU A 56 -2.18 0.93 -5.81
N ARG A 57 -2.06 1.17 -7.11
CA ARG A 57 -3.19 1.60 -7.96
C ARG A 57 -4.27 0.52 -8.03
N LEU A 58 -3.88 -0.74 -8.20
CA LEU A 58 -4.80 -1.87 -8.19
C LEU A 58 -5.56 -1.95 -6.87
N VAL A 59 -4.87 -1.86 -5.74
CA VAL A 59 -5.46 -1.87 -4.40
C VAL A 59 -6.46 -0.72 -4.23
N ARG A 60 -6.12 0.49 -4.68
CA ARG A 60 -7.02 1.65 -4.64
C ARG A 60 -8.25 1.47 -5.51
N THR A 61 -8.11 0.88 -6.69
CA THR A 61 -9.24 0.54 -7.57
C THR A 61 -10.19 -0.44 -6.88
N ILE A 62 -9.65 -1.49 -6.26
CA ILE A 62 -10.43 -2.49 -5.52
C ILE A 62 -11.20 -1.85 -4.36
N ASN A 63 -10.54 -1.00 -3.58
CA ASN A 63 -11.19 -0.25 -2.49
C ASN A 63 -12.37 0.58 -3.02
N ALA A 64 -12.16 1.35 -4.09
CA ALA A 64 -13.18 2.21 -4.68
C ALA A 64 -14.35 1.43 -5.29
N GLU A 65 -14.09 0.31 -5.97
CA GLU A 65 -15.13 -0.48 -6.65
C GLU A 65 -15.94 -1.36 -5.69
N ARG A 66 -15.31 -1.89 -4.65
CA ARG A 66 -15.94 -2.86 -3.72
C ARG A 66 -16.35 -2.26 -2.39
N GLY A 67 -15.85 -1.07 -2.04
CA GLY A 67 -16.05 -0.48 -0.72
C GLY A 67 -15.37 -1.27 0.41
N SER A 68 -14.39 -2.15 0.07
CA SER A 68 -13.67 -2.94 1.06
C SER A 68 -12.69 -2.07 1.84
N THR A 69 -12.58 -2.29 3.14
CA THR A 69 -11.51 -1.70 3.95
C THR A 69 -10.20 -2.43 3.67
N ILE A 70 -9.15 -1.69 3.31
CA ILE A 70 -7.84 -2.29 3.05
C ILE A 70 -6.84 -1.71 4.04
N VAL A 71 -6.18 -2.59 4.78
CA VAL A 71 -5.10 -2.25 5.72
C VAL A 71 -3.80 -2.78 5.14
N MET A 72 -2.82 -1.90 4.97
CA MET A 72 -1.51 -2.27 4.40
C MET A 72 -0.38 -1.87 5.34
N VAL A 73 0.64 -2.70 5.42
CA VAL A 73 1.95 -2.30 5.97
C VAL A 73 2.81 -1.80 4.82
N LEU A 74 3.29 -0.57 4.91
CA LEU A 74 4.15 0.06 3.90
C LEU A 74 5.38 0.68 4.57
N HIS A 75 6.53 0.61 3.89
CA HIS A 75 7.77 1.20 4.37
C HIS A 75 8.09 2.57 3.73
N ASP A 76 7.54 2.82 2.54
CA ASP A 76 7.71 4.11 1.86
C ASP A 76 6.64 5.10 2.33
N LEU A 77 7.07 6.15 3.03
CA LEU A 77 6.19 7.16 3.63
C LEU A 77 5.43 7.96 2.56
N SER A 78 6.06 8.26 1.43
CA SER A 78 5.43 9.01 0.34
C SER A 78 4.36 8.17 -0.35
N LEU A 79 4.63 6.88 -0.56
CA LEU A 79 3.62 5.95 -1.09
C LEU A 79 2.48 5.73 -0.08
N ALA A 80 2.79 5.59 1.20
CA ALA A 80 1.78 5.48 2.25
C ALA A 80 0.88 6.72 2.28
N ALA A 81 1.46 7.93 2.26
CA ALA A 81 0.70 9.18 2.21
C ALA A 81 -0.20 9.29 0.98
N ARG A 82 0.32 8.87 -0.18
CA ARG A 82 -0.37 9.02 -1.45
C ARG A 82 -1.52 8.03 -1.66
N PHE A 83 -1.40 6.82 -1.11
CA PHE A 83 -2.32 5.72 -1.40
C PHE A 83 -3.21 5.34 -0.22
N SER A 84 -3.12 6.02 0.92
CA SER A 84 -3.96 5.78 2.09
C SER A 84 -4.80 6.99 2.45
N ASP A 85 -6.02 6.75 2.93
CA ASP A 85 -6.90 7.78 3.47
C ASP A 85 -6.60 8.05 4.95
N ARG A 86 -6.02 7.07 5.65
CA ARG A 86 -5.64 7.11 7.06
C ARG A 86 -4.32 6.38 7.26
N LEU A 87 -3.46 6.96 8.08
CA LEU A 87 -2.18 6.38 8.49
C LEU A 87 -2.19 6.08 9.99
N VAL A 88 -1.57 4.97 10.35
CA VAL A 88 -1.27 4.61 11.73
C VAL A 88 0.23 4.37 11.83
N VAL A 89 0.91 5.14 12.65
CA VAL A 89 2.35 4.96 12.93
C VAL A 89 2.51 4.20 14.24
N LEU A 90 3.18 3.07 14.16
CA LEU A 90 3.54 2.25 15.31
C LEU A 90 4.97 2.54 15.73
N HIS A 91 5.21 2.71 17.03
CA HIS A 91 6.53 2.91 17.62
C HIS A 91 6.57 2.30 19.01
N ASP A 92 7.64 1.60 19.37
CA ASP A 92 7.84 0.95 20.68
C ASP A 92 6.63 0.13 21.16
N GLY A 93 5.99 -0.61 20.25
CA GLY A 93 4.86 -1.48 20.57
C GLY A 93 3.52 -0.76 20.79
N GLY A 94 3.47 0.55 20.54
CA GLY A 94 2.26 1.37 20.69
C GLY A 94 1.91 2.16 19.44
N VAL A 95 0.72 2.76 19.43
CA VAL A 95 0.31 3.73 18.41
C VAL A 95 0.87 5.09 18.77
N LEU A 96 1.78 5.61 17.93
CA LEU A 96 2.37 6.94 18.11
C LEU A 96 1.49 8.03 17.49
N ALA A 97 0.95 7.77 16.29
CA ALA A 97 0.10 8.71 15.57
C ALA A 97 -0.94 7.95 14.76
N ASP A 98 -2.12 8.56 14.60
CA ASP A 98 -3.25 8.00 13.87
C ASP A 98 -4.10 9.14 13.30
N GLY A 99 -4.35 9.15 12.00
CA GLY A 99 -5.12 10.22 11.33
C GLY A 99 -4.91 10.27 9.83
N GLY A 100 -5.30 11.39 9.23
CA GLY A 100 -5.00 11.66 7.83
C GLY A 100 -3.49 11.82 7.58
N PRO A 101 -3.03 11.66 6.31
CA PRO A 101 -1.60 11.76 6.00
C PRO A 101 -0.93 13.03 6.51
N TRP A 102 -1.57 14.20 6.37
CA TRP A 102 -1.05 15.48 6.86
C TRP A 102 -1.02 15.60 8.38
N ASP A 103 -1.94 14.94 9.07
CA ASP A 103 -2.00 14.97 10.53
C ASP A 103 -0.92 14.09 11.15
N VAL A 104 -0.56 13.00 10.45
CA VAL A 104 0.36 11.97 10.91
C VAL A 104 1.79 12.24 10.49
N LEU A 105 2.05 12.56 9.22
CA LEU A 105 3.41 12.81 8.72
C LEU A 105 3.86 14.23 9.04
N THR A 106 4.24 14.43 10.28
CA THR A 106 4.80 15.70 10.78
C THR A 106 6.28 15.54 11.12
N PRO A 107 7.08 16.63 11.11
CA PRO A 107 8.49 16.59 11.50
C PRO A 107 8.70 15.94 12.89
N GLY A 108 7.75 16.15 13.80
CA GLY A 108 7.80 15.56 15.14
C GLY A 108 7.66 14.04 15.13
N VAL A 109 6.67 13.53 14.39
CA VAL A 109 6.46 12.07 14.24
C VAL A 109 7.62 11.42 13.48
N LEU A 110 8.12 12.07 12.41
CA LEU A 110 9.26 11.56 11.65
C LEU A 110 10.52 11.43 12.50
N ARG A 111 10.76 12.40 13.38
CA ARG A 111 11.89 12.36 14.30
C ARG A 111 11.77 11.24 15.33
N VAL A 112 10.60 11.08 15.95
CA VAL A 112 10.38 10.08 16.98
C VAL A 112 10.34 8.67 16.41
N ALA A 113 9.54 8.44 15.36
CA ALA A 113 9.32 7.09 14.83
C ALA A 113 10.49 6.56 13.98
N PHE A 114 11.15 7.46 13.23
CA PHE A 114 12.12 7.06 12.19
C PHE A 114 13.51 7.67 12.40
N GLY A 115 13.70 8.54 13.41
CA GLY A 115 14.97 9.24 13.62
C GLY A 115 15.30 10.26 12.52
N LEU A 116 14.32 10.71 11.75
CA LEU A 116 14.51 11.62 10.62
C LEU A 116 14.31 13.08 11.05
N ASP A 117 15.28 13.92 10.77
CA ASP A 117 15.14 15.36 10.85
C ASP A 117 14.85 15.91 9.45
N ALA A 118 13.56 16.07 9.14
CA ALA A 118 13.08 16.38 7.82
C ALA A 118 11.87 17.32 7.85
N ASP A 119 11.76 18.15 6.83
CA ASP A 119 10.56 18.94 6.57
C ASP A 119 9.58 18.14 5.74
N VAL A 120 8.29 18.38 5.99
CA VAL A 120 7.21 17.78 5.22
C VAL A 120 6.62 18.83 4.30
N ILE A 121 6.72 18.60 3.01
CA ILE A 121 6.24 19.53 1.98
C ILE A 121 5.21 18.83 1.08
N PRO A 122 4.24 19.59 0.51
CA PRO A 122 3.27 18.98 -0.39
C PRO A 122 3.93 18.47 -1.68
N ASP A 123 3.62 17.24 -2.06
CA ASP A 123 3.94 16.75 -3.40
C ASP A 123 3.26 17.64 -4.46
N PRO A 124 3.99 18.18 -5.45
CA PRO A 124 3.45 19.15 -6.41
C PRO A 124 2.39 18.58 -7.36
N ARG A 125 2.25 17.25 -7.45
CA ARG A 125 1.28 16.58 -8.34
C ARG A 125 0.06 16.06 -7.59
N THR A 126 0.25 15.59 -6.35
CA THR A 126 -0.82 14.94 -5.58
C THR A 126 -1.32 15.79 -4.42
N GLY A 127 -0.54 16.76 -3.95
CA GLY A 127 -0.84 17.56 -2.76
C GLY A 127 -0.73 16.78 -1.44
N THR A 128 -0.30 15.54 -1.47
CA THR A 128 -0.04 14.73 -0.25
C THR A 128 1.29 15.13 0.40
N PRO A 129 1.47 14.87 1.70
CA PRO A 129 2.76 15.06 2.37
C PRO A 129 3.83 14.15 1.83
#